data_9b0d1deb18d25f2a1015f0a7f53bd825
#
_entry.id   9b0d1deb18d25f2a1015f0a7f53bd825
#
_cell.length_a   1.000
_cell.length_b   1.000
_cell.length_c   1.000
_cell.angle_alpha   90.00
_cell.angle_beta   90.00
_cell.angle_gamma   90.00
#
_symmetry.space_group_name_H-M   'P 1'
#
loop_
_entity.id
_entity.type
_entity.pdbx_description
1 polymer ?
#
loop_
_entity_poly.entity_id
_entity_poly.type
_entity_poly.pdbx_seq_one_letter_code
_entity_poly.pdbx_strand_id
1 'polypeptide(L)'
;MALYIILLFAALCAGMALSVCAFGTGGKRKHIFRDIYFSVEDTDGIGVLYTKTGEYSAVLKIENPVQKYCADIDSYYEFTQLFTALAQTLGEGYALHKQDIFVRRRFAEETGGDREFLSEAYFRYFEGRPYTDSMCYLTVTQEAKKSRLFSYDGKKWRDFFVKIRKVHDQLRDGGVQARFLNKAEASEYV
;
A
#
# COMPACT_ATOMS: atom_id res chain seq x y z
N MET A 1 4.57 5.45 -64.18
CA MET A 1 4.03 4.45 -63.21
C MET A 1 4.99 4.15 -62.08
N ALA A 2 6.23 3.74 -62.34
CA ALA A 2 7.20 3.42 -61.29
C ALA A 2 7.50 4.55 -60.30
N LEU A 3 7.59 5.81 -60.75
CA LEU A 3 7.85 6.98 -59.91
C LEU A 3 6.73 7.23 -58.87
N TYR A 4 5.47 7.02 -59.25
CA TYR A 4 4.34 7.15 -58.33
C TYR A 4 4.30 6.09 -57.25
N ILE A 5 4.73 4.85 -57.57
CA ILE A 5 4.80 3.76 -56.59
C ILE A 5 5.89 4.05 -55.56
N ILE A 6 7.06 4.56 -55.99
CA ILE A 6 8.15 4.94 -55.11
C ILE A 6 7.74 6.08 -54.15
N LEU A 7 7.07 7.11 -54.69
CA LEU A 7 6.58 8.23 -53.88
C LEU A 7 5.51 7.80 -52.87
N LEU A 8 4.62 6.89 -53.27
CA LEU A 8 3.60 6.35 -52.34
C LEU A 8 4.20 5.52 -51.24
N PHE A 9 5.21 4.72 -51.56
CA PHE A 9 5.95 3.92 -50.55
C PHE A 9 6.74 4.80 -49.60
N ALA A 10 7.39 5.85 -50.12
CA ALA A 10 8.12 6.81 -49.28
C ALA A 10 7.19 7.57 -48.32
N ALA A 11 5.99 7.98 -48.81
CA ALA A 11 4.98 8.63 -47.97
C ALA A 11 4.44 7.70 -46.87
N LEU A 12 4.27 6.42 -47.17
CA LEU A 12 3.79 5.41 -46.23
C LEU A 12 4.85 5.13 -45.14
N CYS A 13 6.12 5.03 -45.52
CA CYS A 13 7.24 4.88 -44.55
C CYS A 13 7.42 6.11 -43.69
N ALA A 14 7.29 7.35 -44.23
CA ALA A 14 7.34 8.58 -43.48
C ALA A 14 6.14 8.70 -42.50
N GLY A 15 4.95 8.28 -42.90
CA GLY A 15 3.78 8.22 -42.04
C GLY A 15 3.94 7.25 -40.88
N MET A 16 4.52 6.05 -41.12
CA MET A 16 4.82 5.10 -40.08
C MET A 16 5.90 5.63 -39.13
N ALA A 17 6.96 6.25 -39.62
CA ALA A 17 8.00 6.84 -38.81
C ALA A 17 7.47 7.97 -37.90
N LEU A 18 6.60 8.84 -38.45
CA LEU A 18 5.93 9.91 -37.70
C LEU A 18 4.98 9.34 -36.65
N SER A 19 4.24 8.28 -36.95
CA SER A 19 3.36 7.64 -35.96
C SER A 19 4.13 7.00 -34.82
N VAL A 20 5.27 6.32 -35.08
CA VAL A 20 6.16 5.78 -34.05
C VAL A 20 6.77 6.89 -33.22
N CYS A 21 7.13 8.05 -33.80
CA CYS A 21 7.63 9.20 -33.04
C CYS A 21 6.54 9.91 -32.25
N ALA A 22 5.32 10.04 -32.79
CA ALA A 22 4.19 10.71 -32.13
C ALA A 22 3.55 9.83 -31.03
N PHE A 23 3.49 8.53 -31.24
CA PHE A 23 3.09 7.54 -30.23
C PHE A 23 4.31 6.92 -29.53
N GLY A 24 5.45 7.63 -29.60
CA GLY A 24 6.69 7.24 -28.96
C GLY A 24 6.39 6.65 -27.62
N THR A 25 6.81 5.44 -27.44
CA THR A 25 6.85 4.65 -26.22
C THR A 25 7.62 5.36 -25.11
N GLY A 26 7.16 6.56 -24.75
CA GLY A 26 7.37 7.09 -23.42
C GLY A 26 6.73 6.07 -22.52
N GLY A 27 7.50 5.09 -22.06
CA GLY A 27 7.07 4.08 -21.13
C GLY A 27 6.56 4.81 -19.88
N LYS A 28 5.29 5.21 -19.91
CA LYS A 28 4.58 5.60 -18.70
C LYS A 28 4.77 4.41 -17.78
N ARG A 29 5.57 4.59 -16.74
CA ARG A 29 5.66 3.62 -15.66
C ARG A 29 4.22 3.35 -15.26
N LYS A 30 3.70 2.19 -15.67
CA LYS A 30 2.38 1.76 -15.26
C LYS A 30 2.50 1.55 -13.76
N HIS A 31 1.89 2.41 -12.98
CA HIS A 31 1.65 2.13 -11.58
C HIS A 31 0.65 0.99 -11.55
N ILE A 32 1.16 -0.23 -11.34
CA ILE A 32 0.39 -1.47 -11.35
C ILE A 32 -0.81 -1.36 -10.40
N PHE A 33 -0.61 -0.74 -9.25
CA PHE A 33 -1.67 -0.51 -8.25
C PHE A 33 -2.76 0.44 -8.76
N ARG A 34 -2.41 1.51 -9.46
CA ARG A 34 -3.37 2.49 -9.99
C ARG A 34 -4.30 1.89 -11.06
N ASP A 35 -3.87 0.85 -11.76
CA ASP A 35 -4.69 0.16 -12.75
C ASP A 35 -5.70 -0.82 -12.11
N ILE A 36 -5.47 -1.25 -10.87
CA ILE A 36 -6.32 -2.18 -10.13
C ILE A 36 -7.45 -1.44 -9.41
N TYR A 37 -7.13 -0.30 -8.77
CA TYR A 37 -8.10 0.45 -7.99
C TYR A 37 -8.89 1.43 -8.86
N PHE A 38 -10.19 1.52 -8.57
CA PHE A 38 -11.12 2.40 -9.25
C PHE A 38 -11.25 3.74 -8.51
N SER A 39 -11.43 3.70 -7.20
CA SER A 39 -11.62 4.88 -6.35
C SER A 39 -11.16 4.64 -4.92
N VAL A 40 -10.95 5.73 -4.20
CA VAL A 40 -10.74 5.74 -2.76
C VAL A 40 -11.82 6.61 -2.13
N GLU A 41 -12.58 6.06 -1.21
CA GLU A 41 -13.63 6.80 -0.50
C GLU A 41 -13.34 6.85 0.99
N ASP A 42 -13.76 7.94 1.62
CA ASP A 42 -13.70 8.09 3.07
C ASP A 42 -15.01 7.59 3.69
N THR A 43 -14.90 6.69 4.63
CA THR A 43 -16.03 6.22 5.42
C THR A 43 -15.61 6.15 6.88
N ASP A 44 -16.20 6.99 7.71
CA ASP A 44 -15.85 7.10 9.13
C ASP A 44 -14.36 7.36 9.40
N GLY A 45 -13.69 8.15 8.55
CA GLY A 45 -12.25 8.42 8.64
C GLY A 45 -11.34 7.29 8.14
N ILE A 46 -11.92 6.25 7.54
CA ILE A 46 -11.20 5.12 6.96
C ILE A 46 -11.18 5.28 5.44
N GLY A 47 -9.99 5.33 4.85
CA GLY A 47 -9.81 5.29 3.39
C GLY A 47 -10.03 3.90 2.85
N VAL A 48 -11.16 3.69 2.17
CA VAL A 48 -11.50 2.42 1.54
C VAL A 48 -11.19 2.45 0.06
N LEU A 49 -10.42 1.48 -0.39
CA LEU A 49 -10.02 1.28 -1.77
C LEU A 49 -11.03 0.38 -2.46
N TYR A 50 -11.51 0.80 -3.61
CA TYR A 50 -12.41 0.02 -4.46
C TYR A 50 -11.65 -0.47 -5.68
N THR A 51 -11.70 -1.77 -5.94
CA THR A 51 -11.14 -2.32 -7.17
C THR A 51 -12.15 -2.31 -8.30
N LYS A 52 -11.65 -2.39 -9.54
CA LYS A 52 -12.50 -2.53 -10.75
C LYS A 52 -13.30 -3.84 -10.77
N THR A 53 -12.87 -4.82 -9.99
CA THR A 53 -13.51 -6.13 -9.83
C THR A 53 -14.58 -6.15 -8.74
N GLY A 54 -14.72 -5.04 -7.99
CA GLY A 54 -15.75 -4.91 -6.94
C GLY A 54 -15.29 -5.42 -5.57
N GLU A 55 -14.00 -5.49 -5.34
CA GLU A 55 -13.40 -5.79 -4.04
C GLU A 55 -13.28 -4.52 -3.22
N TYR A 56 -13.32 -4.66 -1.91
CA TYR A 56 -13.09 -3.58 -0.96
C TYR A 56 -11.80 -3.84 -0.21
N SER A 57 -10.95 -2.84 -0.08
CA SER A 57 -9.71 -2.95 0.68
C SER A 57 -9.57 -1.80 1.65
N ALA A 58 -9.13 -2.08 2.87
CA ALA A 58 -8.74 -1.09 3.85
C ALA A 58 -7.30 -1.36 4.28
N VAL A 59 -6.53 -0.28 4.44
CA VAL A 59 -5.12 -0.36 4.80
C VAL A 59 -4.92 0.20 6.20
N LEU A 60 -4.23 -0.58 7.02
CA LEU A 60 -3.76 -0.16 8.32
C LEU A 60 -2.25 0.06 8.27
N LYS A 61 -1.78 1.18 8.78
CA LYS A 61 -0.37 1.36 9.13
C LYS A 61 -0.16 0.77 10.51
N ILE A 62 0.76 -0.19 10.63
CA ILE A 62 1.05 -0.86 11.89
C ILE A 62 2.48 -0.57 12.33
N GLU A 63 2.73 -0.57 13.62
CA GLU A 63 4.08 -0.60 14.16
C GLU A 63 4.75 -1.91 13.74
N ASN A 64 6.06 -1.85 13.40
CA ASN A 64 6.74 -3.07 12.97
C ASN A 64 6.84 -4.07 14.12
N PRO A 65 6.06 -5.17 14.09
CA PRO A 65 5.98 -6.09 15.21
C PRO A 65 7.29 -6.88 15.43
N VAL A 66 8.14 -6.97 14.42
CA VAL A 66 9.43 -7.66 14.53
C VAL A 66 10.29 -7.02 15.61
N GLN A 67 10.29 -5.69 15.76
CA GLN A 67 11.06 -5.01 16.79
C GLN A 67 10.64 -5.42 18.22
N LYS A 68 9.36 -5.75 18.40
CA LYS A 68 8.80 -6.15 19.70
C LYS A 68 9.00 -7.63 20.01
N TYR A 69 8.93 -8.48 18.98
CA TYR A 69 8.87 -9.94 19.15
C TYR A 69 10.15 -10.68 18.74
N CYS A 70 11.20 -9.96 18.32
CA CYS A 70 12.44 -10.62 17.89
C CYS A 70 13.36 -11.08 19.04
N ALA A 71 13.01 -10.77 20.31
CA ALA A 71 13.90 -10.98 21.44
C ALA A 71 13.97 -12.44 21.92
N ASP A 72 12.88 -13.20 21.77
CA ASP A 72 12.82 -14.60 22.17
C ASP A 72 11.82 -15.42 21.33
N ILE A 73 11.90 -16.76 21.44
CA ILE A 73 11.09 -17.69 20.66
C ILE A 73 9.62 -17.66 21.09
N ASP A 74 9.32 -17.46 22.36
CA ASP A 74 7.96 -17.47 22.90
C ASP A 74 7.21 -16.23 22.41
N SER A 75 7.84 -15.06 22.45
CA SER A 75 7.30 -13.82 21.87
C SER A 75 7.01 -13.95 20.37
N TYR A 76 7.90 -14.62 19.62
CA TYR A 76 7.66 -14.88 18.20
C TYR A 76 6.46 -15.82 17.97
N TYR A 77 6.26 -16.79 18.83
CA TYR A 77 5.10 -17.68 18.79
C TYR A 77 3.79 -16.93 19.06
N GLU A 78 3.77 -16.04 20.06
CA GLU A 78 2.61 -15.16 20.34
C GLU A 78 2.26 -14.29 19.13
N PHE A 79 3.27 -13.74 18.47
CA PHE A 79 3.07 -12.98 17.23
C PHE A 79 2.43 -13.82 16.12
N THR A 80 2.88 -15.05 15.94
CA THR A 80 2.30 -15.99 14.97
C THR A 80 0.84 -16.31 15.30
N GLN A 81 0.53 -16.51 16.59
CA GLN A 81 -0.84 -16.72 17.04
C GLN A 81 -1.76 -15.52 16.78
N LEU A 82 -1.25 -14.30 16.98
CA LEU A 82 -2.00 -13.08 16.65
C LEU A 82 -2.43 -13.07 15.18
N PHE A 83 -1.51 -13.30 14.24
CA PHE A 83 -1.85 -13.35 12.82
C PHE A 83 -2.80 -14.49 12.46
N THR A 84 -2.67 -15.63 13.12
CA THR A 84 -3.61 -16.75 12.98
C THR A 84 -5.01 -16.34 13.44
N ALA A 85 -5.14 -15.65 14.56
CA ALA A 85 -6.41 -15.15 15.07
C ALA A 85 -7.03 -14.11 14.13
N LEU A 86 -6.22 -13.21 13.55
CA LEU A 86 -6.69 -12.26 12.53
C LEU A 86 -7.27 -12.98 11.30
N ALA A 87 -6.56 -13.99 10.79
CA ALA A 87 -7.02 -14.79 9.66
C ALA A 87 -8.32 -15.53 9.97
N GLN A 88 -8.45 -16.11 11.15
CA GLN A 88 -9.68 -16.79 11.61
C GLN A 88 -10.85 -15.80 11.74
N THR A 89 -10.62 -14.59 12.25
CA THR A 89 -11.66 -13.55 12.37
C THR A 89 -12.17 -13.11 11.00
N LEU A 90 -11.30 -13.00 10.02
CA LEU A 90 -11.66 -12.65 8.66
C LEU A 90 -12.43 -13.77 7.97
N GLY A 91 -11.97 -15.01 8.08
CA GLY A 91 -12.61 -16.18 7.47
C GLY A 91 -12.53 -16.18 5.93
N GLU A 92 -13.38 -17.00 5.32
CA GLU A 92 -13.42 -17.13 3.86
C GLU A 92 -13.87 -15.86 3.15
N GLY A 93 -13.31 -15.61 1.96
CA GLY A 93 -13.60 -14.45 1.11
C GLY A 93 -12.90 -13.18 1.54
N TYR A 94 -11.87 -13.29 2.38
CA TYR A 94 -10.99 -12.20 2.76
C TYR A 94 -9.53 -12.56 2.50
N ALA A 95 -8.78 -11.59 2.02
CA ALA A 95 -7.32 -11.66 1.93
C ALA A 95 -6.70 -10.71 2.95
N LEU A 96 -5.66 -11.19 3.63
CA LEU A 96 -4.84 -10.41 4.55
C LEU A 96 -3.44 -10.31 3.96
N HIS A 97 -2.98 -9.10 3.67
CA HIS A 97 -1.68 -8.86 3.07
C HIS A 97 -0.85 -7.94 3.97
N LYS A 98 0.30 -8.43 4.43
CA LYS A 98 1.30 -7.65 5.16
C LYS A 98 2.37 -7.18 4.18
N GLN A 99 2.69 -5.90 4.22
CA GLN A 99 3.71 -5.28 3.40
C GLN A 99 4.69 -4.48 4.26
N ASP A 100 5.96 -4.80 4.15
CA ASP A 100 7.04 -4.05 4.77
C ASP A 100 7.79 -3.24 3.71
N ILE A 101 7.88 -1.93 3.90
CA ILE A 101 8.57 -1.01 3.01
C ILE A 101 9.82 -0.51 3.71
N PHE A 102 10.98 -0.79 3.13
CA PHE A 102 12.27 -0.34 3.65
C PHE A 102 12.77 0.87 2.87
N VAL A 103 12.95 1.99 3.55
CA VAL A 103 13.41 3.24 2.94
C VAL A 103 14.74 3.65 3.54
N ARG A 104 15.72 3.92 2.69
CA ARG A 104 17.00 4.47 3.14
C ARG A 104 16.83 5.96 3.40
N ARG A 105 17.02 6.39 4.62
CA ARG A 105 16.98 7.79 5.05
C ARG A 105 18.33 8.24 5.59
N ARG A 106 18.50 9.54 5.72
CA ARG A 106 19.60 10.12 6.48
C ARG A 106 19.07 10.67 7.78
N PHE A 107 19.79 10.41 8.85
CA PHE A 107 19.46 10.95 10.16
C PHE A 107 19.59 12.47 10.09
N ALA A 108 18.51 13.17 10.40
CA ALA A 108 18.47 14.62 10.50
C ALA A 108 18.03 14.98 11.92
N GLU A 109 18.67 15.95 12.49
CA GLU A 109 18.29 16.47 13.79
C GLU A 109 16.94 17.19 13.71
N GLU A 110 15.99 16.79 14.54
CA GLU A 110 14.76 17.56 14.73
C GLU A 110 15.12 18.82 15.53
N THR A 111 15.06 19.97 14.86
CA THR A 111 15.38 21.27 15.44
C THR A 111 14.40 21.65 16.54
N GLY A 112 14.90 21.77 17.76
CA GLY A 112 14.20 22.46 18.83
C GLY A 112 14.03 21.70 20.13
N GLY A 113 14.90 21.98 21.09
CA GLY A 113 14.74 21.62 22.50
C GLY A 113 16.05 21.85 23.25
N ASP A 114 15.92 22.34 24.48
CA ASP A 114 17.02 22.37 25.43
C ASP A 114 17.37 20.91 25.75
N ARG A 115 18.49 20.43 25.21
CA ARG A 115 18.89 19.02 25.32
C ARG A 115 20.05 18.90 26.31
N GLU A 116 20.03 17.81 27.05
CA GLU A 116 21.18 17.45 27.88
C GLU A 116 22.43 17.20 26.99
N PHE A 117 23.61 17.52 27.52
CA PHE A 117 24.89 17.40 26.81
C PHE A 117 25.12 16.05 26.11
N LEU A 118 24.72 14.93 26.75
CA LEU A 118 24.88 13.60 26.18
C LEU A 118 23.95 13.39 24.98
N SER A 119 22.72 13.89 25.04
CA SER A 119 21.77 13.84 23.94
C SER A 119 22.28 14.66 22.74
N GLU A 120 22.80 15.84 22.96
CA GLU A 120 23.37 16.67 21.91
C GLU A 120 24.57 16.00 21.22
N ALA A 121 25.48 15.41 22.01
CA ALA A 121 26.63 14.67 21.48
C ALA A 121 26.19 13.44 20.64
N TYR A 122 25.14 12.73 21.08
CA TYR A 122 24.55 11.61 20.36
C TYR A 122 23.97 12.04 19.00
N PHE A 123 23.15 13.09 18.98
CA PHE A 123 22.54 13.61 17.74
C PHE A 123 23.61 14.07 16.74
N ARG A 124 24.60 14.83 17.20
CA ARG A 124 25.74 15.28 16.38
C ARG A 124 26.54 14.11 15.79
N TYR A 125 26.70 13.01 16.54
CA TYR A 125 27.38 11.82 16.05
C TYR A 125 26.64 11.11 14.93
N PHE A 126 25.30 11.09 14.98
CA PHE A 126 24.47 10.40 13.96
C PHE A 126 24.04 11.30 12.81
N GLU A 127 24.25 12.60 12.89
CA GLU A 127 23.83 13.55 11.86
C GLU A 127 24.36 13.16 10.47
N GLY A 128 23.47 13.15 9.47
CA GLY A 128 23.78 12.82 8.09
C GLY A 128 24.07 11.34 7.81
N ARG A 129 24.14 10.48 8.85
CA ARG A 129 24.38 9.05 8.65
C ARG A 129 23.17 8.35 8.03
N PRO A 130 23.40 7.44 7.07
CA PRO A 130 22.31 6.68 6.47
C PRO A 130 21.81 5.63 7.45
N TYR A 131 20.48 5.50 7.53
CA TYR A 131 19.81 4.40 8.23
C TYR A 131 18.67 3.87 7.37
N THR A 132 18.22 2.66 7.69
CA THR A 132 17.05 2.06 7.04
C THR A 132 15.85 2.23 7.95
N ASP A 133 14.86 2.99 7.47
CA ASP A 133 13.56 3.12 8.10
C ASP A 133 12.61 2.05 7.55
N SER A 134 11.77 1.47 8.38
CA SER A 134 10.80 0.46 7.98
C SER A 134 9.39 0.90 8.29
N MET A 135 8.54 0.88 7.27
CA MET A 135 7.11 1.13 7.40
C MET A 135 6.36 -0.17 7.16
N CYS A 136 5.45 -0.51 8.04
CA CYS A 136 4.68 -1.74 7.93
C CYS A 136 3.20 -1.42 7.71
N TYR A 137 2.62 -2.07 6.72
CA TYR A 137 1.21 -1.94 6.36
C TYR A 137 0.53 -3.31 6.37
N LEU A 138 -0.73 -3.30 6.76
CA LEU A 138 -1.60 -4.47 6.74
C LEU A 138 -2.85 -4.13 5.93
N THR A 139 -3.02 -4.79 4.81
CA THR A 139 -4.18 -4.59 3.93
C THR A 139 -5.16 -5.74 4.11
N VAL A 140 -6.40 -5.40 4.41
CA VAL A 140 -7.52 -6.34 4.48
C VAL A 140 -8.38 -6.12 3.24
N THR A 141 -8.53 -7.14 2.43
CA THR A 141 -9.35 -7.11 1.21
C THR A 141 -10.49 -8.09 1.32
N GLN A 142 -11.71 -7.65 1.05
CA GLN A 142 -12.86 -8.52 0.86
C GLN A 142 -12.97 -8.86 -0.62
N GLU A 143 -12.87 -10.14 -0.94
CA GLU A 143 -12.96 -10.63 -2.31
C GLU A 143 -14.36 -10.46 -2.89
N ALA A 144 -14.44 -10.04 -4.14
CA ALA A 144 -15.69 -10.05 -4.89
C ALA A 144 -15.99 -11.46 -5.37
N LYS A 145 -17.26 -11.86 -5.27
CA LYS A 145 -17.72 -13.05 -6.04
C LYS A 145 -17.50 -12.75 -7.52
N LYS A 146 -16.88 -13.68 -8.25
CA LYS A 146 -16.69 -13.60 -9.71
C LYS A 146 -18.02 -13.37 -10.41
N SER A 147 -18.42 -12.11 -10.54
CA SER A 147 -19.59 -11.67 -11.28
C SER A 147 -19.11 -10.70 -12.37
N ARG A 148 -19.71 -10.78 -13.56
CA ARG A 148 -19.39 -9.87 -14.66
C ARG A 148 -19.84 -8.42 -14.43
N LEU A 149 -20.70 -8.20 -13.44
CA LEU A 149 -21.26 -6.88 -13.14
C LEU A 149 -21.00 -6.56 -11.67
N PHE A 150 -20.45 -5.39 -11.42
CA PHE A 150 -20.38 -4.84 -10.08
C PHE A 150 -21.80 -4.66 -9.53
N SER A 151 -22.10 -5.27 -8.41
CA SER A 151 -23.35 -5.07 -7.67
C SER A 151 -23.01 -4.66 -6.25
N TYR A 152 -23.46 -3.48 -5.84
CA TYR A 152 -23.32 -3.03 -4.47
C TYR A 152 -24.18 -3.89 -3.55
N ASP A 153 -23.54 -4.53 -2.56
CA ASP A 153 -24.19 -5.31 -1.53
C ASP A 153 -23.96 -4.66 -0.16
N GLY A 154 -24.95 -3.93 0.32
CA GLY A 154 -24.88 -3.20 1.58
C GLY A 154 -24.70 -4.11 2.83
N LYS A 155 -25.04 -5.42 2.72
CA LYS A 155 -24.77 -6.37 3.81
C LYS A 155 -23.28 -6.72 3.87
N LYS A 156 -22.68 -7.01 2.72
CA LYS A 156 -21.23 -7.26 2.61
C LYS A 156 -20.42 -6.06 3.03
N TRP A 157 -20.88 -4.86 2.65
CA TRP A 157 -20.25 -3.61 3.05
C TRP A 157 -20.19 -3.45 4.57
N ARG A 158 -21.33 -3.65 5.25
CA ARG A 158 -21.38 -3.61 6.72
C ARG A 158 -20.52 -4.69 7.37
N ASP A 159 -20.55 -5.92 6.84
CA ASP A 159 -19.73 -7.03 7.32
C ASP A 159 -18.22 -6.71 7.20
N PHE A 160 -17.81 -6.13 6.08
CA PHE A 160 -16.45 -5.66 5.88
C PHE A 160 -16.01 -4.70 6.98
N PHE A 161 -16.82 -3.66 7.27
CA PHE A 161 -16.49 -2.69 8.33
C PHE A 161 -16.41 -3.31 9.72
N VAL A 162 -17.30 -4.22 10.03
CA VAL A 162 -17.26 -4.94 11.31
C VAL A 162 -15.96 -5.75 11.42
N LYS A 163 -15.57 -6.43 10.36
CA LYS A 163 -14.37 -7.28 10.36
C LYS A 163 -13.07 -6.47 10.43
N ILE A 164 -12.94 -5.39 9.67
CA ILE A 164 -11.72 -4.57 9.73
C ILE A 164 -11.54 -3.89 11.09
N ARG A 165 -12.65 -3.46 11.74
CA ARG A 165 -12.60 -2.94 13.11
C ARG A 165 -12.18 -4.00 14.12
N LYS A 166 -12.68 -5.24 14.00
CA LYS A 166 -12.24 -6.37 14.82
C LYS A 166 -10.75 -6.65 14.64
N VAL A 167 -10.25 -6.61 13.40
CA VAL A 167 -8.81 -6.78 13.11
C VAL A 167 -8.00 -5.69 13.81
N HIS A 168 -8.44 -4.43 13.73
CA HIS A 168 -7.79 -3.32 14.40
C HIS A 168 -7.75 -3.51 15.92
N ASP A 169 -8.90 -3.91 16.52
CA ASP A 169 -9.00 -4.11 17.97
C ASP A 169 -8.13 -5.30 18.42
N GLN A 170 -8.10 -6.41 17.67
CA GLN A 170 -7.23 -7.54 17.96
C GLN A 170 -5.74 -7.18 17.87
N LEU A 171 -5.33 -6.35 16.91
CA LEU A 171 -3.95 -5.85 16.84
C LEU A 171 -3.61 -5.04 18.09
N ARG A 172 -4.48 -4.12 18.50
CA ARG A 172 -4.30 -3.30 19.68
C ARG A 172 -4.23 -4.16 20.97
N ASP A 173 -5.13 -5.11 21.10
CA ASP A 173 -5.17 -6.03 22.26
C ASP A 173 -3.94 -6.93 22.30
N GLY A 174 -3.37 -7.32 21.14
CA GLY A 174 -2.06 -7.95 21.00
C GLY A 174 -0.87 -7.01 21.22
N GLY A 175 -1.13 -5.74 21.57
CA GLY A 175 -0.11 -4.72 21.84
C GLY A 175 0.61 -4.22 20.58
N VAL A 176 0.04 -4.39 19.40
CA VAL A 176 0.54 -3.82 18.14
C VAL A 176 -0.21 -2.53 17.86
N GLN A 177 0.49 -1.40 17.84
CA GLN A 177 -0.13 -0.15 17.46
C GLN A 177 -0.54 -0.18 15.98
N ALA A 178 -1.80 0.11 15.71
CA ALA A 178 -2.36 0.11 14.37
C ALA A 178 -3.30 1.32 14.19
N ARG A 179 -3.28 1.91 13.00
CA ARG A 179 -4.25 2.93 12.61
C ARG A 179 -4.65 2.75 11.15
N PHE A 180 -5.90 3.02 10.85
CA PHE A 180 -6.35 3.07 9.46
C PHE A 180 -5.71 4.25 8.72
N LEU A 181 -5.44 4.07 7.44
CA LEU A 181 -5.13 5.18 6.56
C LEU A 181 -6.42 5.95 6.25
N ASN A 182 -6.33 7.29 6.25
CA ASN A 182 -7.40 8.13 5.75
C ASN A 182 -7.40 8.16 4.21
N LYS A 183 -8.39 8.82 3.61
CA LYS A 183 -8.52 8.89 2.14
C LYS A 183 -7.27 9.43 1.45
N ALA A 184 -6.64 10.48 1.97
CA ALA A 184 -5.46 11.08 1.37
C ALA A 184 -4.26 10.13 1.43
N GLU A 185 -3.99 9.55 2.61
CA GLU A 185 -2.91 8.58 2.81
C GLU A 185 -3.13 7.29 2.00
N ALA A 186 -4.38 6.80 1.93
CA ALA A 186 -4.71 5.62 1.12
C ALA A 186 -4.55 5.88 -0.39
N SER A 187 -4.83 7.11 -0.85
CA SER A 187 -4.59 7.52 -2.24
C SER A 187 -3.11 7.67 -2.57
N GLU A 188 -2.28 8.04 -1.60
CA GLU A 188 -0.83 8.13 -1.76
C GLU A 188 -0.17 6.72 -1.72
N TYR A 189 -0.74 5.82 -0.91
CA TYR A 189 -0.26 4.45 -0.78
C TYR A 189 -0.40 3.64 -2.08
N VAL A 190 -1.39 3.95 -2.94
CA VAL A 190 -1.71 3.27 -4.21
C VAL A 190 -1.09 3.97 -5.40
#